data_ae50a5ac42693aa5abc8b79ebdd9fc8b
#
_entry.id   ae50a5ac42693aa5abc8b79ebdd9fc8b
#
_cell.length_a   1.000
_cell.length_b   1.000
_cell.length_c   1.000
_cell.angle_alpha   90.00
_cell.angle_beta   90.00
_cell.angle_gamma   90.00
#
_symmetry.space_group_name_H-M   'P 1'
#
loop_
_entity.id
_entity.type
_entity.pdbx_description
1 polymer ?
#
loop_
_entity_poly.entity_id
_entity_poly.type
_entity_poly.pdbx_seq_one_letter_code
_entity_poly.pdbx_strand_id
1 'polypeptide(L)'
;EYVAIMRGLANRYPDHCTLERWGTLPSGRQILALRVTDLGASNQARPQVLCSATMHGDETAGYWLLLKLAEHLISTNPGNILKDLDIFINPLANPDGAFRRGNENLRSATRGNAANVDLNRNYPDPDDGPHPDGHDYQPETKIFMRAAREHSFDLAINLHGGAEVFNYPWDT
;
A
#
# COMPACT_ATOMS: atom_id res chain seq x y z
N GLU A 1 -14.32 -3.39 5.59
CA GLU A 1 -14.80 -2.44 4.57
C GLU A 1 -13.85 -2.36 3.38
N TYR A 2 -12.55 -2.04 3.55
CA TYR A 2 -11.58 -1.91 2.45
C TYR A 2 -11.47 -3.17 1.57
N VAL A 3 -11.49 -4.37 2.16
CA VAL A 3 -11.46 -5.64 1.42
C VAL A 3 -12.64 -5.73 0.44
N ALA A 4 -13.83 -5.34 0.87
CA ALA A 4 -15.02 -5.37 0.02
C ALA A 4 -14.94 -4.34 -1.12
N ILE A 5 -14.44 -3.14 -0.85
CA ILE A 5 -14.26 -2.08 -1.86
C ILE A 5 -13.26 -2.54 -2.92
N MET A 6 -12.08 -3.00 -2.50
CA MET A 6 -11.02 -3.42 -3.42
C MET A 6 -11.45 -4.63 -4.26
N ARG A 7 -12.12 -5.61 -3.63
CA ARG A 7 -12.69 -6.75 -4.35
C ARG A 7 -13.78 -6.32 -5.34
N GLY A 8 -14.60 -5.34 -4.94
CA GLY A 8 -15.65 -4.77 -5.80
C GLY A 8 -15.07 -4.11 -7.06
N LEU A 9 -13.96 -3.38 -6.94
CA LEU A 9 -13.26 -2.79 -8.09
C LEU A 9 -12.70 -3.87 -9.02
N ALA A 10 -11.99 -4.87 -8.48
CA ALA A 10 -11.44 -5.95 -9.30
C ALA A 10 -12.53 -6.75 -10.02
N ASN A 11 -13.65 -7.03 -9.35
CA ASN A 11 -14.77 -7.76 -9.96
C ASN A 11 -15.51 -6.94 -11.05
N ARG A 12 -15.58 -5.63 -10.88
CA ARG A 12 -16.26 -4.73 -11.83
C ARG A 12 -15.42 -4.49 -13.08
N TYR A 13 -14.11 -4.51 -12.97
CA TYR A 13 -13.18 -4.16 -14.04
C TYR A 13 -12.11 -5.25 -14.25
N PRO A 14 -12.51 -6.49 -14.56
CA PRO A 14 -11.59 -7.63 -14.62
C PRO A 14 -10.51 -7.51 -15.69
N ASP A 15 -10.73 -6.69 -16.73
CA ASP A 15 -9.75 -6.46 -17.81
C ASP A 15 -8.67 -5.45 -17.44
N HIS A 16 -8.87 -4.70 -16.35
CA HIS A 16 -7.98 -3.61 -15.95
C HIS A 16 -7.52 -3.67 -14.50
N CYS A 17 -8.06 -4.59 -13.72
CA CYS A 17 -7.76 -4.64 -12.29
C CYS A 17 -7.76 -6.05 -11.75
N THR A 18 -6.69 -6.40 -11.04
CA THR A 18 -6.63 -7.62 -10.22
C THR A 18 -6.38 -7.27 -8.76
N LEU A 19 -6.93 -8.09 -7.86
CA LEU A 19 -6.70 -7.95 -6.42
C LEU A 19 -5.62 -8.94 -5.97
N GLU A 20 -4.53 -8.42 -5.45
CA GLU A 20 -3.45 -9.19 -4.88
C GLU A 20 -3.52 -9.17 -3.35
N ARG A 21 -3.31 -10.31 -2.73
CA ARG A 21 -3.11 -10.43 -1.29
C ARG A 21 -1.63 -10.60 -1.00
N TRP A 22 -0.99 -9.54 -0.57
CA TRP A 22 0.43 -9.57 -0.21
C TRP A 22 0.69 -10.31 1.10
N GLY A 23 -0.27 -10.27 2.04
CA GLY A 23 -0.14 -11.03 3.28
C GLY A 23 -1.36 -10.97 4.18
N THR A 24 -1.30 -11.79 5.23
CA THR A 24 -2.29 -11.80 6.31
C THR A 24 -1.55 -11.59 7.62
N LEU A 25 -1.99 -10.62 8.40
CA LEU A 25 -1.44 -10.31 9.71
C LEU A 25 -1.90 -11.32 10.77
N PRO A 26 -1.23 -11.41 11.92
CA PRO A 26 -1.67 -12.27 13.03
C PRO A 26 -3.10 -11.99 13.51
N SER A 27 -3.58 -10.76 13.35
CA SER A 27 -4.96 -10.36 13.63
C SER A 27 -6.00 -10.95 12.66
N GLY A 28 -5.56 -11.57 11.57
CA GLY A 28 -6.39 -12.02 10.46
C GLY A 28 -6.69 -10.96 9.41
N ARG A 29 -6.29 -9.69 9.61
CA ARG A 29 -6.42 -8.63 8.61
C ARG A 29 -5.43 -8.83 7.47
N GLN A 30 -5.82 -8.38 6.29
CA GLN A 30 -5.05 -8.60 5.07
C GLN A 30 -4.39 -7.31 4.59
N ILE A 31 -3.17 -7.42 4.12
CA ILE A 31 -2.51 -6.38 3.32
C ILE A 31 -2.76 -6.72 1.85
N LEU A 32 -3.47 -5.83 1.17
CA LEU A 32 -3.96 -6.02 -0.18
C LEU A 32 -3.42 -4.93 -1.10
N ALA A 33 -3.20 -5.26 -2.37
CA ALA A 33 -2.95 -4.30 -3.42
C ALA A 33 -3.89 -4.55 -4.61
N LEU A 34 -4.31 -3.48 -5.27
CA LEU A 34 -4.90 -3.55 -6.60
C LEU A 34 -3.76 -3.38 -7.61
N ARG A 35 -3.58 -4.35 -8.49
CA ARG A 35 -2.78 -4.18 -9.70
C ARG A 35 -3.69 -3.64 -10.78
N VAL A 36 -3.42 -2.41 -11.19
CA VAL A 36 -4.19 -1.66 -12.20
C VAL A 36 -3.34 -1.55 -13.46
N THR A 37 -3.80 -2.15 -14.53
CA THR A 37 -3.09 -2.26 -15.82
C THR A 37 -4.05 -2.71 -16.91
N ASP A 38 -3.68 -2.59 -18.18
CA ASP A 38 -4.42 -3.21 -19.29
C ASP A 38 -3.97 -4.68 -19.43
N LEU A 39 -4.78 -5.61 -18.92
CA LEU A 39 -4.51 -7.04 -18.96
C LEU A 39 -4.60 -7.64 -20.37
N GLY A 40 -5.27 -6.97 -21.29
CA GLY A 40 -5.38 -7.37 -22.71
C GLY A 40 -4.22 -6.89 -23.58
N ALA A 41 -3.41 -5.95 -23.11
CA ALA A 41 -2.27 -5.46 -23.86
C ALA A 41 -1.10 -6.45 -23.84
N SER A 42 -0.16 -6.31 -24.78
CA SER A 42 0.94 -7.26 -25.02
C SER A 42 1.73 -7.61 -23.73
N ASN A 43 2.25 -8.86 -23.69
CA ASN A 43 3.08 -9.39 -22.59
C ASN A 43 4.48 -8.74 -22.47
N GLN A 44 4.67 -7.49 -22.87
CA GLN A 44 5.92 -6.77 -22.62
C GLN A 44 6.03 -6.43 -21.13
N ALA A 45 7.24 -6.54 -20.59
CA ALA A 45 7.56 -6.04 -19.27
C ALA A 45 7.28 -4.52 -19.22
N ARG A 46 6.46 -4.10 -18.25
CA ARG A 46 6.08 -2.70 -18.05
C ARG A 46 6.74 -2.20 -16.78
N PRO A 47 7.08 -0.91 -16.73
CA PRO A 47 7.49 -0.30 -15.47
C PRO A 47 6.39 -0.47 -14.41
N GLN A 48 6.82 -0.78 -13.19
CA GLN A 48 5.95 -1.04 -12.07
C GLN A 48 5.99 0.12 -11.09
N VAL A 49 4.83 0.68 -10.78
CA VAL A 49 4.69 1.80 -9.87
C VAL A 49 3.89 1.37 -8.64
N LEU A 50 4.44 1.59 -7.45
CA LEU A 50 3.74 1.37 -6.19
C LEU A 50 3.22 2.68 -5.63
N CYS A 51 1.92 2.74 -5.36
CA CYS A 51 1.29 3.78 -4.55
C CYS A 51 0.77 3.14 -3.26
N SER A 52 1.34 3.50 -2.12
CA SER A 52 0.93 3.00 -0.80
C SER A 52 0.51 4.14 0.11
N ALA A 53 -0.30 3.82 1.14
CA ALA A 53 -0.75 4.78 2.14
C ALA A 53 -1.03 4.13 3.48
N THR A 54 -1.22 4.96 4.49
CA THR A 54 -1.67 4.56 5.82
C THR A 54 -0.69 3.56 6.48
N MET A 55 0.61 3.82 6.31
CA MET A 55 1.67 3.17 7.08
C MET A 55 1.55 3.54 8.56
N HIS A 56 1.25 4.83 8.85
CA HIS A 56 0.71 5.23 10.14
C HIS A 56 -0.80 5.08 10.12
N GLY A 57 -1.35 4.26 11.01
CA GLY A 57 -2.75 3.87 10.96
C GLY A 57 -3.74 5.02 11.16
N ASP A 58 -3.33 6.12 11.80
CA ASP A 58 -4.12 7.34 12.02
C ASP A 58 -4.04 8.35 10.87
N GLU A 59 -3.15 8.16 9.90
CA GLU A 59 -3.01 9.02 8.72
C GLU A 59 -3.88 8.50 7.56
N THR A 60 -5.19 8.66 7.67
CA THR A 60 -6.17 7.97 6.82
C THR A 60 -6.57 8.70 5.55
N ALA A 61 -6.08 9.91 5.30
CA ALA A 61 -6.37 10.67 4.08
C ALA A 61 -5.91 9.93 2.82
N GLY A 62 -4.71 9.36 2.85
CA GLY A 62 -4.14 8.57 1.76
C GLY A 62 -4.95 7.32 1.43
N TYR A 63 -5.58 6.69 2.42
CA TYR A 63 -6.46 5.54 2.24
C TYR A 63 -7.59 5.84 1.24
N TRP A 64 -8.32 6.92 1.48
CA TRP A 64 -9.41 7.33 0.59
C TRP A 64 -8.92 7.85 -0.75
N LEU A 65 -7.83 8.61 -0.75
CA LEU A 65 -7.23 9.14 -1.97
C LEU A 65 -6.82 8.01 -2.93
N LEU A 66 -6.15 6.97 -2.44
CA LEU A 66 -5.70 5.86 -3.27
C LEU A 66 -6.85 4.98 -3.76
N LEU A 67 -7.92 4.79 -2.98
CA LEU A 67 -9.12 4.12 -3.47
C LEU A 67 -9.80 4.91 -4.60
N LYS A 68 -9.86 6.24 -4.48
CA LYS A 68 -10.38 7.11 -5.53
C LYS A 68 -9.47 7.13 -6.76
N LEU A 69 -8.16 7.14 -6.56
CA LEU A 69 -7.19 7.04 -7.66
C LEU A 69 -7.39 5.73 -8.43
N ALA A 70 -7.50 4.59 -7.75
CA ALA A 70 -7.75 3.31 -8.39
C ALA A 70 -9.02 3.34 -9.24
N GLU A 71 -10.13 3.78 -8.68
CA GLU A 71 -11.41 3.90 -9.41
C GLU A 71 -11.28 4.81 -10.63
N HIS A 72 -10.60 5.97 -10.49
CA HIS A 72 -10.38 6.91 -11.57
C HIS A 72 -9.54 6.31 -12.70
N LEU A 73 -8.38 5.74 -12.37
CA LEU A 73 -7.49 5.12 -13.36
C LEU A 73 -8.19 4.01 -14.15
N ILE A 74 -8.92 3.14 -13.47
CA ILE A 74 -9.61 2.02 -14.08
C ILE A 74 -10.77 2.49 -14.97
N SER A 75 -11.55 3.47 -14.50
CA SER A 75 -12.77 3.90 -15.21
C SER A 75 -12.51 4.84 -16.38
N THR A 76 -11.43 5.63 -16.33
CA THR A 76 -11.15 6.66 -17.35
C THR A 76 -9.94 6.35 -18.22
N ASN A 77 -9.00 5.54 -17.71
CA ASN A 77 -7.71 5.22 -18.34
C ASN A 77 -7.08 6.44 -19.04
N PRO A 78 -6.76 7.51 -18.27
CA PRO A 78 -6.34 8.79 -18.83
C PRO A 78 -5.06 8.61 -19.65
N GLY A 79 -5.07 9.08 -20.90
CA GLY A 79 -3.91 8.97 -21.80
C GLY A 79 -3.51 7.53 -22.16
N ASN A 80 -4.38 6.54 -21.92
CA ASN A 80 -4.09 5.10 -22.09
C ASN A 80 -2.91 4.60 -21.26
N ILE A 81 -2.63 5.23 -20.13
CA ILE A 81 -1.46 4.93 -19.25
C ILE A 81 -1.40 3.46 -18.84
N LEU A 82 -2.54 2.78 -18.75
CA LEU A 82 -2.62 1.37 -18.34
C LEU A 82 -2.05 0.39 -19.37
N LYS A 83 -1.78 0.83 -20.61
CA LYS A 83 -1.05 0.03 -21.59
C LYS A 83 0.45 -0.01 -21.34
N ASP A 84 0.96 1.03 -20.70
CA ASP A 84 2.38 1.28 -20.56
C ASP A 84 2.90 1.02 -19.13
N LEU A 85 2.01 0.96 -18.14
CA LEU A 85 2.37 0.82 -16.72
C LEU A 85 1.58 -0.30 -16.02
N ASP A 86 2.22 -0.92 -15.06
CA ASP A 86 1.60 -1.72 -14.01
C ASP A 86 1.57 -0.88 -12.72
N ILE A 87 0.39 -0.44 -12.29
CA ILE A 87 0.23 0.42 -11.11
C ILE A 87 -0.32 -0.42 -9.96
N PHE A 88 0.46 -0.55 -8.90
CA PHE A 88 0.06 -1.26 -7.68
C PHE A 88 -0.42 -0.24 -6.65
N ILE A 89 -1.64 -0.41 -6.17
CA ILE A 89 -2.28 0.51 -5.21
C ILE A 89 -2.58 -0.24 -3.93
N ASN A 90 -1.81 0.07 -2.89
CA ASN A 90 -2.04 -0.39 -1.52
C ASN A 90 -2.55 0.78 -0.66
N PRO A 91 -3.85 0.91 -0.44
CA PRO A 91 -4.40 2.04 0.32
C PRO A 91 -4.21 1.91 1.83
N LEU A 92 -3.88 0.73 2.34
CA LEU A 92 -3.89 0.44 3.77
C LEU A 92 -2.74 -0.50 4.16
N ALA A 93 -1.58 0.11 4.42
CA ALA A 93 -0.38 -0.63 4.80
C ALA A 93 -0.41 -1.15 6.25
N ASN A 94 -1.11 -0.43 7.13
CA ASN A 94 -1.24 -0.76 8.57
C ASN A 94 -2.71 -0.92 8.98
N PRO A 95 -3.37 -2.01 8.59
CA PRO A 95 -4.78 -2.20 8.94
C PRO A 95 -5.00 -2.40 10.44
N ASP A 96 -4.01 -2.89 11.20
CA ASP A 96 -4.12 -3.08 12.64
C ASP A 96 -4.03 -1.77 13.42
N GLY A 97 -3.22 -0.82 12.98
CA GLY A 97 -3.19 0.52 13.52
C GLY A 97 -4.45 1.31 13.16
N ALA A 98 -4.88 1.25 11.90
CA ALA A 98 -6.05 1.99 11.41
C ALA A 98 -7.36 1.50 12.07
N PHE A 99 -7.54 0.19 12.17
CA PHE A 99 -8.74 -0.42 12.75
C PHE A 99 -8.49 -0.96 14.17
N ARG A 100 -7.82 -0.18 15.02
CA ARG A 100 -7.33 -0.60 16.34
C ARG A 100 -8.38 -1.24 17.25
N ARG A 101 -9.62 -0.73 17.24
CA ARG A 101 -10.70 -1.21 18.13
C ARG A 101 -11.88 -1.82 17.39
N GLY A 102 -11.68 -2.33 16.19
CA GLY A 102 -12.71 -3.00 15.40
C GLY A 102 -12.65 -2.65 13.94
N ASN A 103 -13.47 -3.29 13.13
CA ASN A 103 -13.40 -3.21 11.68
C ASN A 103 -14.39 -2.20 11.06
N GLU A 104 -15.14 -1.46 11.87
CA GLU A 104 -16.27 -0.66 11.39
C GLU A 104 -15.95 0.82 11.23
N ASN A 105 -14.92 1.31 11.93
CA ASN A 105 -14.55 2.73 11.86
C ASN A 105 -13.08 2.97 12.24
N LEU A 106 -12.58 4.16 11.87
CA LEU A 106 -11.21 4.61 12.08
C LEU A 106 -11.04 5.51 13.33
N ARG A 107 -12.07 5.65 14.19
CA ARG A 107 -12.05 6.60 15.33
C ARG A 107 -10.98 6.32 16.36
N SER A 108 -10.50 5.08 16.43
CA SER A 108 -9.46 4.66 17.37
C SER A 108 -8.15 4.34 16.67
N ALA A 109 -7.97 4.86 15.48
CA ALA A 109 -6.74 4.68 14.74
C ALA A 109 -5.53 5.19 15.52
N THR A 110 -4.42 4.49 15.38
CA THR A 110 -3.16 4.81 16.04
C THR A 110 -2.02 4.82 15.02
N ARG A 111 -0.98 5.61 15.28
CA ARG A 111 0.20 5.67 14.43
C ARG A 111 0.87 4.30 14.26
N GLY A 112 1.19 3.64 15.37
CA GLY A 112 1.84 2.33 15.38
C GLY A 112 0.92 1.18 14.94
N ASN A 113 1.53 0.04 14.67
CA ASN A 113 0.84 -1.21 14.36
C ASN A 113 0.22 -1.89 15.60
N ALA A 114 -0.17 -3.16 15.51
CA ALA A 114 -0.72 -3.93 16.63
C ALA A 114 0.21 -3.97 17.85
N ALA A 115 1.52 -3.99 17.64
CA ALA A 115 2.56 -3.97 18.68
C ALA A 115 2.95 -2.54 19.11
N ASN A 116 2.28 -1.51 18.58
CA ASN A 116 2.60 -0.10 18.80
C ASN A 116 4.01 0.31 18.30
N VAL A 117 4.51 -0.38 17.28
CA VAL A 117 5.76 -0.06 16.58
C VAL A 117 5.47 0.91 15.45
N ASP A 118 6.32 1.94 15.30
CA ASP A 118 6.29 2.86 14.16
C ASP A 118 6.86 2.16 12.93
N LEU A 119 6.01 1.82 11.98
CA LEU A 119 6.44 1.09 10.78
C LEU A 119 7.39 1.91 9.90
N ASN A 120 7.34 3.25 9.97
CA ASN A 120 8.26 4.13 9.24
C ASN A 120 9.65 4.26 9.91
N ARG A 121 9.90 3.48 10.96
CA ARG A 121 11.21 3.31 11.62
C ARG A 121 11.66 1.84 11.62
N ASN A 122 10.85 0.95 11.05
CA ASN A 122 11.05 -0.50 11.14
C ASN A 122 11.55 -1.13 9.83
N TYR A 123 12.08 -0.34 8.90
CA TYR A 123 12.79 -0.82 7.72
C TYR A 123 14.30 -0.74 7.91
N PRO A 124 15.09 -1.54 7.18
CA PRO A 124 16.54 -1.40 7.23
C PRO A 124 16.96 -0.03 6.66
N ASP A 125 17.96 0.54 7.27
CA ASP A 125 18.57 1.81 6.88
C ASP A 125 20.06 1.58 6.61
N PRO A 126 20.66 2.17 5.56
CA PRO A 126 22.07 1.97 5.24
C PRO A 126 23.02 2.58 6.27
N ASP A 127 22.61 3.63 6.97
CA ASP A 127 23.43 4.33 7.95
C ASP A 127 23.21 3.75 9.36
N ASP A 128 21.94 3.50 9.75
CA ASP A 128 21.56 3.00 11.06
C ASP A 128 21.43 1.47 11.14
N GLY A 129 21.60 0.79 10.02
CA GLY A 129 21.64 -0.67 9.96
C GLY A 129 20.29 -1.37 9.80
N PRO A 130 20.24 -2.69 10.02
CA PRO A 130 19.05 -3.48 9.70
C PRO A 130 17.84 -3.26 10.63
N HIS A 131 18.08 -2.74 11.83
CA HIS A 131 17.03 -2.52 12.85
C HIS A 131 17.21 -1.16 13.53
N PRO A 132 16.96 -0.04 12.82
CA PRO A 132 17.23 1.30 13.35
C PRO A 132 16.36 1.65 14.57
N ASP A 133 15.19 1.07 14.68
CA ASP A 133 14.27 1.25 15.82
C ASP A 133 14.52 0.27 16.99
N GLY A 134 15.49 -0.62 16.86
CA GLY A 134 15.81 -1.65 17.86
C GLY A 134 14.77 -2.79 17.97
N HIS A 135 13.78 -2.82 17.08
CA HIS A 135 12.77 -3.89 17.05
C HIS A 135 13.03 -4.89 15.93
N ASP A 136 12.54 -6.12 16.09
CA ASP A 136 12.42 -7.05 14.99
C ASP A 136 11.47 -6.50 13.92
N TYR A 137 11.72 -6.86 12.65
CA TYR A 137 10.81 -6.51 11.57
C TYR A 137 9.39 -6.98 11.87
N GLN A 138 8.47 -6.04 11.81
CA GLN A 138 7.06 -6.30 12.03
C GLN A 138 6.45 -7.13 10.90
N PRO A 139 5.31 -7.79 11.12
CA PRO A 139 4.64 -8.54 10.06
C PRO A 139 4.37 -7.72 8.80
N GLU A 140 3.94 -6.46 8.96
CA GLU A 140 3.71 -5.51 7.88
C GLU A 140 5.00 -5.23 7.10
N THR A 141 6.08 -4.91 7.80
CA THR A 141 7.41 -4.64 7.22
C THR A 141 7.89 -5.85 6.38
N LYS A 142 7.80 -7.06 6.94
CA LYS A 142 8.16 -8.30 6.24
C LYS A 142 7.33 -8.52 4.97
N ILE A 143 6.05 -8.20 5.00
CA ILE A 143 5.15 -8.31 3.85
C ILE A 143 5.57 -7.32 2.75
N PHE A 144 5.79 -6.05 3.08
CA PHE A 144 6.23 -5.03 2.12
C PHE A 144 7.61 -5.32 1.54
N MET A 145 8.59 -5.71 2.38
CA MET A 145 9.92 -6.09 1.90
C MET A 145 9.88 -7.29 0.95
N ARG A 146 8.97 -8.25 1.17
CA ARG A 146 8.75 -9.36 0.26
C ARG A 146 8.11 -8.88 -1.04
N ALA A 147 7.04 -8.10 -0.97
CA ALA A 147 6.37 -7.54 -2.15
C ALA A 147 7.34 -6.72 -3.02
N ALA A 148 8.19 -5.88 -2.39
CA ALA A 148 9.21 -5.12 -3.11
C ALA A 148 10.23 -6.01 -3.86
N ARG A 149 10.58 -7.16 -3.29
CA ARG A 149 11.48 -8.13 -3.97
C ARG A 149 10.78 -8.89 -5.10
N GLU A 150 9.51 -9.24 -4.91
CA GLU A 150 8.73 -10.01 -5.89
C GLU A 150 8.35 -9.18 -7.12
N HIS A 151 8.05 -7.89 -6.92
CA HIS A 151 7.58 -7.01 -7.99
C HIS A 151 8.67 -6.11 -8.60
N SER A 152 9.78 -5.86 -7.93
CA SER A 152 10.88 -5.00 -8.43
C SER A 152 10.38 -3.62 -8.92
N PHE A 153 9.66 -2.89 -8.06
CA PHE A 153 9.08 -1.58 -8.40
C PHE A 153 10.13 -0.58 -8.91
N ASP A 154 9.85 0.05 -10.05
CA ASP A 154 10.69 1.11 -10.63
C ASP A 154 10.48 2.46 -9.92
N LEU A 155 9.28 2.68 -9.37
CA LEU A 155 8.92 3.84 -8.59
C LEU A 155 7.99 3.43 -7.45
N ALA A 156 8.23 3.97 -6.26
CA ALA A 156 7.33 3.80 -5.13
C ALA A 156 7.03 5.15 -4.47
N ILE A 157 5.75 5.35 -4.12
CA ILE A 157 5.26 6.52 -3.39
C ILE A 157 4.49 6.03 -2.17
N ASN A 158 4.79 6.60 -1.00
CA ASN A 158 4.01 6.36 0.21
C ASN A 158 3.38 7.66 0.69
N LEU A 159 2.06 7.67 0.84
CA LEU A 159 1.31 8.84 1.28
C LEU A 159 1.18 8.84 2.79
N HIS A 160 1.59 9.95 3.40
CA HIS A 160 1.44 10.26 4.81
C HIS A 160 0.41 11.37 5.05
N GLY A 161 0.12 11.65 6.31
CA GLY A 161 -0.59 12.85 6.75
C GLY A 161 0.34 13.77 7.54
N GLY A 162 -0.08 15.02 7.76
CA GLY A 162 0.65 15.99 8.57
C GLY A 162 1.38 17.05 7.74
N ALA A 163 2.71 17.00 7.67
CA ALA A 163 3.50 18.04 7.00
C ALA A 163 3.35 18.01 5.46
N GLU A 164 3.38 19.20 4.85
CA GLU A 164 3.37 19.36 3.39
C GLU A 164 4.80 19.28 2.85
N VAL A 165 5.34 18.06 2.74
CA VAL A 165 6.71 17.80 2.31
C VAL A 165 6.77 16.64 1.33
N PHE A 166 7.81 16.62 0.49
CA PHE A 166 8.25 15.48 -0.28
C PHE A 166 9.59 15.02 0.27
N ASN A 167 9.59 13.86 0.90
CA ASN A 167 10.80 13.23 1.39
C ASN A 167 11.17 12.06 0.47
N TYR A 168 12.46 11.79 0.36
CA TYR A 168 12.98 10.63 -0.35
C TYR A 168 14.00 9.91 0.54
N PRO A 169 14.18 8.61 0.38
CA PRO A 169 15.17 7.89 1.16
C PRO A 169 16.58 8.46 0.93
N TRP A 170 17.44 8.69 1.92
CA TRP A 170 17.15 8.31 3.31
C TRP A 170 16.95 9.59 4.11
N ASP A 171 15.75 9.85 4.49
CA ASP A 171 15.35 11.02 5.27
C ASP A 171 15.26 10.59 6.74
N THR A 172 16.39 10.62 7.42
CA THR A 172 16.55 10.23 8.83
C THR A 172 17.02 11.41 9.67
#